data_655809a24f29b73fb3d970007d74576c
#
_entry.id   655809a24f29b73fb3d970007d74576c
#
_cell.length_a   1.000
_cell.length_b   1.000
_cell.length_c   1.000
_cell.angle_alpha   90.00
_cell.angle_beta   90.00
_cell.angle_gamma   90.00
#
_symmetry.space_group_name_H-M   'P 1'
#
loop_
_entity.id
_entity.type
_entity.pdbx_description
1 polymer ?
#
loop_
_entity_poly.entity_id
_entity_poly.type
_entity_poly.pdbx_seq_one_letter_code
_entity_poly.pdbx_strand_id
1 'polypeptide(L)'
;VLPKVNLLTLLKAKPMDHLEAAMCYVGSFYVPQAPTPALGLEAEKSVNSMSCPRVGFKVQAMLLLAIGLDGFGNQEKALEILGEAQNLALELGMHRHEFTSVNGSGLGVLEESWRRTWWELYAVERMIAGVHRKSPFRMNETAADVALPCEEKEYFSEVSPEFPVYESLTLTRQP
;
A
#
# COMPACT_ATOMS: atom_id res chain seq x y z
N VAL A 1 28.35 -4.35 -10.03
CA VAL A 1 27.63 -3.27 -9.33
C VAL A 1 26.42 -2.94 -10.19
N LEU A 2 25.23 -3.43 -9.82
CA LEU A 2 23.97 -3.09 -10.50
C LEU A 2 23.62 -1.63 -10.14
N PRO A 3 23.12 -0.82 -11.10
CA PRO A 3 22.76 0.56 -10.83
C PRO A 3 21.59 0.60 -9.84
N LYS A 4 21.66 1.58 -8.94
CA LYS A 4 20.60 1.87 -7.97
C LYS A 4 19.24 2.02 -8.68
N VAL A 5 18.41 1.01 -8.60
CA VAL A 5 17.04 1.10 -9.10
C VAL A 5 16.19 1.61 -7.94
N ASN A 6 16.04 2.91 -7.91
CA ASN A 6 15.13 3.57 -6.99
C ASN A 6 13.68 3.33 -7.49
N LEU A 7 12.71 3.24 -6.59
CA LEU A 7 11.29 3.07 -6.89
C LEU A 7 10.80 4.08 -7.94
N LEU A 8 11.28 5.34 -7.88
CA LEU A 8 10.99 6.37 -8.87
C LEU A 8 11.51 6.04 -10.27
N THR A 9 12.63 5.32 -10.39
CA THR A 9 13.17 4.87 -11.66
C THR A 9 12.33 3.74 -12.26
N LEU A 10 11.81 2.85 -11.41
CA LEU A 10 10.88 1.79 -11.83
C LEU A 10 9.54 2.36 -12.27
N LEU A 11 9.02 3.37 -11.58
CA LEU A 11 7.78 4.07 -11.94
C LEU A 11 7.92 4.81 -13.28
N LYS A 12 9.09 5.39 -13.57
CA LYS A 12 9.38 6.05 -14.85
C LYS A 12 9.51 5.08 -16.02
N ALA A 13 9.94 3.86 -15.77
CA ALA A 13 10.12 2.85 -16.80
C ALA A 13 8.80 2.22 -17.29
N LYS A 14 7.73 2.31 -16.47
CA LYS A 14 6.39 1.81 -16.79
C LYS A 14 5.38 2.79 -16.24
N PRO A 15 4.71 3.61 -17.08
CA PRO A 15 3.75 4.59 -16.61
C PRO A 15 2.65 3.90 -15.81
N MET A 16 2.49 4.33 -14.57
CA MET A 16 1.48 3.84 -13.63
C MET A 16 0.59 5.02 -13.27
N ASP A 17 -0.16 5.50 -14.26
CA ASP A 17 -0.96 6.71 -14.18
C ASP A 17 -1.83 6.76 -12.92
N HIS A 18 -2.38 5.61 -12.50
CA HIS A 18 -3.20 5.48 -11.30
C HIS A 18 -2.42 5.68 -10.00
N LEU A 19 -1.17 5.19 -9.90
CA LEU A 19 -0.34 5.37 -8.71
C LEU A 19 0.19 6.80 -8.65
N GLU A 20 0.65 7.34 -9.79
CA GLU A 20 1.11 8.72 -9.89
C GLU A 20 0.00 9.72 -9.53
N ALA A 21 -1.21 9.53 -10.07
CA ALA A 21 -2.37 10.35 -9.72
C ALA A 21 -2.69 10.31 -8.21
N ALA A 22 -2.65 9.13 -7.59
CA ALA A 22 -2.87 8.98 -6.15
C ALA A 22 -1.77 9.66 -5.33
N MET A 23 -0.51 9.55 -5.74
CA MET A 23 0.63 10.24 -5.11
C MET A 23 0.50 11.77 -5.23
N CYS A 24 0.11 12.28 -6.41
CA CYS A 24 -0.14 13.71 -6.62
C CYS A 24 -1.28 14.22 -5.73
N TYR A 25 -2.35 13.44 -5.58
CA TYR A 25 -3.46 13.78 -4.70
C TYR A 25 -3.01 13.93 -3.25
N VAL A 26 -2.35 12.91 -2.68
CA VAL A 26 -1.85 12.98 -1.30
C VAL A 26 -0.78 14.07 -1.15
N GLY A 27 0.15 14.20 -2.10
CA GLY A 27 1.16 15.25 -2.10
C GLY A 27 0.59 16.66 -2.11
N SER A 28 -0.59 16.84 -2.72
CA SER A 28 -1.23 18.16 -2.82
C SER A 28 -1.62 18.75 -1.47
N PHE A 29 -1.82 17.94 -0.44
CA PHE A 29 -2.11 18.44 0.92
C PHE A 29 -0.95 19.24 1.53
N TYR A 30 0.26 19.03 1.05
CA TYR A 30 1.47 19.70 1.51
C TYR A 30 1.92 20.86 0.64
N VAL A 31 1.19 21.11 -0.46
CA VAL A 31 1.51 22.19 -1.41
C VAL A 31 0.45 23.29 -1.33
N PRO A 32 0.81 24.49 -0.86
CA PRO A 32 -0.13 25.61 -0.82
C PRO A 32 -0.73 25.89 -2.20
N GLN A 33 -2.03 26.15 -2.26
CA GLN A 33 -2.78 26.46 -3.49
C GLN A 33 -2.87 25.33 -4.52
N ALA A 34 -2.47 24.10 -4.18
CA ALA A 34 -2.67 22.95 -5.06
C ALA A 34 -4.18 22.73 -5.31
N PRO A 35 -4.58 22.32 -6.52
CA PRO A 35 -5.97 22.01 -6.84
C PRO A 35 -6.38 20.63 -6.28
N THR A 36 -6.25 20.44 -4.96
CA THR A 36 -6.46 19.17 -4.26
C THR A 36 -7.76 18.45 -4.65
N PRO A 37 -8.94 19.13 -4.73
CA PRO A 37 -10.17 18.45 -5.13
C PRO A 37 -10.10 17.87 -6.56
N ALA A 38 -9.49 18.59 -7.49
CA ALA A 38 -9.36 18.13 -8.88
C ALA A 38 -8.42 16.94 -8.98
N LEU A 39 -7.30 16.96 -8.25
CA LEU A 39 -6.36 15.85 -8.18
C LEU A 39 -6.98 14.60 -7.55
N GLY A 40 -7.84 14.76 -6.54
CA GLY A 40 -8.59 13.66 -5.94
C GLY A 40 -9.55 13.01 -6.93
N LEU A 41 -10.28 13.78 -7.73
CA LEU A 41 -11.17 13.27 -8.77
C LEU A 41 -10.39 12.54 -9.88
N GLU A 42 -9.23 13.03 -10.25
CA GLU A 42 -8.37 12.38 -11.24
C GLU A 42 -7.80 11.07 -10.72
N ALA A 43 -7.32 11.02 -9.47
CA ALA A 43 -6.85 9.81 -8.82
C ALA A 43 -7.95 8.74 -8.77
N GLU A 44 -9.16 9.12 -8.36
CA GLU A 44 -10.31 8.24 -8.33
C GLU A 44 -10.66 7.69 -9.72
N LYS A 45 -10.72 8.56 -10.74
CA LYS A 45 -10.99 8.17 -12.12
C LYS A 45 -9.93 7.19 -12.64
N SER A 46 -8.65 7.44 -12.34
CA SER A 46 -7.54 6.58 -12.78
C SER A 46 -7.59 5.21 -12.13
N VAL A 47 -7.85 5.14 -10.83
CA VAL A 47 -7.98 3.88 -10.07
C VAL A 47 -9.17 3.06 -10.54
N ASN A 48 -10.32 3.71 -10.83
CA ASN A 48 -11.55 3.05 -11.25
C ASN A 48 -11.61 2.78 -12.75
N SER A 49 -10.58 3.17 -13.51
CA SER A 49 -10.53 2.90 -14.95
C SER A 49 -10.51 1.40 -15.23
N MET A 50 -11.30 0.97 -16.21
CA MET A 50 -11.30 -0.42 -16.70
C MET A 50 -9.94 -0.85 -17.27
N SER A 51 -9.12 0.10 -17.70
CA SER A 51 -7.76 -0.14 -18.19
C SER A 51 -6.73 -0.25 -17.05
N CYS A 52 -7.11 0.06 -15.81
CA CYS A 52 -6.21 -0.04 -14.67
C CYS A 52 -5.94 -1.52 -14.32
N PRO A 53 -4.69 -1.99 -14.44
CA PRO A 53 -4.37 -3.39 -14.23
C PRO A 53 -4.56 -3.76 -12.75
N ARG A 54 -5.08 -4.97 -12.51
CA ARG A 54 -5.27 -5.52 -11.16
C ARG A 54 -3.94 -6.11 -10.64
N VAL A 55 -3.05 -5.23 -10.22
CA VAL A 55 -1.71 -5.57 -9.72
C VAL A 55 -1.42 -4.86 -8.40
N GLY A 56 -0.33 -5.21 -7.72
CA GLY A 56 0.04 -4.62 -6.43
C GLY A 56 0.10 -3.09 -6.43
N PHE A 57 0.51 -2.46 -7.53
CA PHE A 57 0.52 -1.00 -7.66
C PHE A 57 -0.88 -0.37 -7.65
N LYS A 58 -1.91 -1.09 -8.09
CA LYS A 58 -3.30 -0.65 -7.93
C LYS A 58 -3.69 -0.65 -6.46
N VAL A 59 -3.28 -1.65 -5.69
CA VAL A 59 -3.50 -1.69 -4.24
C VAL A 59 -2.86 -0.48 -3.56
N GLN A 60 -1.63 -0.14 -3.92
CA GLN A 60 -0.95 1.06 -3.40
C GLN A 60 -1.68 2.35 -3.75
N ALA A 61 -2.14 2.48 -5.00
CA ALA A 61 -2.91 3.64 -5.42
C ALA A 61 -4.22 3.79 -4.67
N MET A 62 -4.95 2.68 -4.46
CA MET A 62 -6.19 2.66 -3.69
C MET A 62 -5.96 3.00 -2.22
N LEU A 63 -4.88 2.50 -1.62
CA LEU A 63 -4.50 2.83 -0.25
C LEU A 63 -4.22 4.32 -0.08
N LEU A 64 -3.41 4.91 -0.98
CA LEU A 64 -3.15 6.35 -0.98
C LEU A 64 -4.42 7.18 -1.20
N LEU A 65 -5.28 6.75 -2.13
CA LEU A 65 -6.57 7.41 -2.37
C LEU A 65 -7.45 7.38 -1.12
N ALA A 66 -7.53 6.23 -0.41
CA ALA A 66 -8.30 6.11 0.82
C ALA A 66 -7.76 7.04 1.92
N ILE A 67 -6.45 7.10 2.11
CA ILE A 67 -5.80 8.04 3.05
C ILE A 67 -6.13 9.49 2.72
N GLY A 68 -6.05 9.86 1.43
CA GLY A 68 -6.36 11.21 0.99
C GLY A 68 -7.84 11.56 1.19
N LEU A 69 -8.75 10.64 0.90
CA LEU A 69 -10.19 10.82 1.09
C LEU A 69 -10.55 10.99 2.57
N ASP A 70 -9.97 10.18 3.46
CA ASP A 70 -10.17 10.30 4.91
C ASP A 70 -9.66 11.65 5.42
N GLY A 71 -8.45 12.04 5.02
CA GLY A 71 -7.87 13.34 5.38
C GLY A 71 -8.67 14.55 4.86
N PHE A 72 -9.42 14.38 3.77
CA PHE A 72 -10.32 15.40 3.21
C PHE A 72 -11.73 15.37 3.80
N GLY A 73 -12.00 14.45 4.75
CA GLY A 73 -13.27 14.32 5.46
C GLY A 73 -14.31 13.43 4.75
N ASN A 74 -13.96 12.77 3.66
CA ASN A 74 -14.85 11.83 2.96
C ASN A 74 -14.65 10.38 3.46
N GLN A 75 -15.00 10.16 4.73
CA GLN A 75 -14.74 8.93 5.46
C GLN A 75 -15.46 7.72 4.87
N GLU A 76 -16.70 7.88 4.42
CA GLU A 76 -17.50 6.78 3.88
C GLU A 76 -16.84 6.19 2.64
N LYS A 77 -16.44 7.07 1.73
CA LYS A 77 -15.74 6.68 0.51
C LYS A 77 -14.34 6.16 0.78
N ALA A 78 -13.64 6.71 1.76
CA ALA A 78 -12.33 6.20 2.19
C ALA A 78 -12.42 4.75 2.65
N LEU A 79 -13.44 4.40 3.46
CA LEU A 79 -13.69 3.03 3.92
C LEU A 79 -14.07 2.08 2.78
N GLU A 80 -14.87 2.55 1.81
CA GLU A 80 -15.22 1.78 0.62
C GLU A 80 -13.96 1.41 -0.18
N ILE A 81 -13.17 2.41 -0.56
CA ILE A 81 -11.93 2.22 -1.33
C ILE A 81 -10.91 1.37 -0.57
N LEU A 82 -10.78 1.57 0.74
CA LEU A 82 -9.91 0.75 1.57
C LEU A 82 -10.35 -0.72 1.57
N GLY A 83 -11.66 -0.98 1.70
CA GLY A 83 -12.21 -2.33 1.63
C GLY A 83 -11.96 -3.01 0.28
N GLU A 84 -12.07 -2.27 -0.82
CA GLU A 84 -11.73 -2.77 -2.16
C GLU A 84 -10.23 -3.05 -2.30
N ALA A 85 -9.37 -2.17 -1.75
CA ALA A 85 -7.92 -2.38 -1.74
C ALA A 85 -7.54 -3.66 -0.98
N GLN A 86 -8.16 -3.90 0.18
CA GLN A 86 -7.97 -5.11 0.99
C GLN A 86 -8.40 -6.37 0.22
N ASN A 87 -9.57 -6.35 -0.40
CA ASN A 87 -10.05 -7.47 -1.20
C ASN A 87 -9.09 -7.77 -2.36
N LEU A 88 -8.63 -6.75 -3.08
CA LEU A 88 -7.66 -6.92 -4.16
C LEU A 88 -6.31 -7.45 -3.64
N ALA A 89 -5.83 -6.97 -2.50
CA ALA A 89 -4.60 -7.44 -1.89
C ALA A 89 -4.68 -8.93 -1.51
N LEU A 90 -5.83 -9.37 -0.99
CA LEU A 90 -6.09 -10.78 -0.67
C LEU A 90 -6.17 -11.65 -1.93
N GLU A 91 -6.87 -11.20 -2.96
CA GLU A 91 -6.94 -11.89 -4.26
C GLU A 91 -5.57 -12.07 -4.90
N LEU A 92 -4.71 -11.06 -4.81
CA LEU A 92 -3.33 -11.11 -5.31
C LEU A 92 -2.41 -11.98 -4.44
N GLY A 93 -2.83 -12.31 -3.22
CA GLY A 93 -2.02 -13.08 -2.27
C GLY A 93 -0.95 -12.27 -1.55
N MET A 94 -1.11 -10.94 -1.41
CA MET A 94 -0.12 -10.06 -0.76
C MET A 94 0.14 -10.41 0.71
N HIS A 95 -0.78 -11.13 1.36
CA HIS A 95 -0.65 -11.66 2.71
C HIS A 95 0.35 -12.83 2.82
N ARG A 96 0.82 -13.34 1.68
CA ARG A 96 1.73 -14.50 1.61
C ARG A 96 3.16 -14.07 1.32
N HIS A 97 4.10 -14.76 1.96
CA HIS A 97 5.53 -14.55 1.73
C HIS A 97 5.92 -14.69 0.25
N GLU A 98 5.32 -15.65 -0.44
CA GLU A 98 5.60 -15.92 -1.86
C GLU A 98 5.30 -14.72 -2.78
N PHE A 99 4.29 -13.89 -2.44
CA PHE A 99 3.94 -12.74 -3.27
C PHE A 99 5.11 -11.78 -3.41
N THR A 100 5.80 -11.49 -2.32
CA THR A 100 6.90 -10.52 -2.31
C THR A 100 8.07 -11.00 -3.17
N SER A 101 8.45 -12.26 -3.06
CA SER A 101 9.56 -12.84 -3.83
C SER A 101 9.24 -12.96 -5.33
N VAL A 102 8.03 -13.42 -5.67
CA VAL A 102 7.61 -13.57 -7.07
C VAL A 102 7.44 -12.21 -7.76
N ASN A 103 6.82 -11.23 -7.09
CA ASN A 103 6.53 -9.92 -7.67
C ASN A 103 7.64 -8.89 -7.41
N GLY A 104 8.65 -9.21 -6.61
CA GLY A 104 9.82 -8.38 -6.38
C GLY A 104 10.83 -8.40 -7.51
N SER A 105 10.75 -9.40 -8.42
CA SER A 105 11.64 -9.54 -9.57
C SER A 105 13.14 -9.52 -9.19
N GLY A 106 13.48 -10.01 -8.00
CA GLY A 106 14.85 -9.97 -7.45
C GLY A 106 15.33 -8.59 -7.01
N LEU A 107 14.41 -7.63 -6.89
CA LEU A 107 14.69 -6.26 -6.40
C LEU A 107 14.21 -6.13 -4.96
N GLY A 108 15.13 -6.15 -3.99
CA GLY A 108 14.82 -6.05 -2.57
C GLY A 108 13.97 -4.83 -2.20
N VAL A 109 14.18 -3.69 -2.88
CA VAL A 109 13.36 -2.49 -2.72
C VAL A 109 11.89 -2.73 -3.09
N LEU A 110 11.62 -3.51 -4.14
CA LEU A 110 10.26 -3.79 -4.57
C LEU A 110 9.60 -4.83 -3.66
N GLU A 111 10.35 -5.85 -3.22
CA GLU A 111 9.88 -6.82 -2.23
C GLU A 111 9.48 -6.13 -0.93
N GLU A 112 10.32 -5.21 -0.45
CA GLU A 112 10.03 -4.41 0.74
C GLU A 112 8.83 -3.49 0.53
N SER A 113 8.69 -2.90 -0.65
CA SER A 113 7.51 -2.09 -0.99
C SER A 113 6.21 -2.90 -0.89
N TRP A 114 6.23 -4.18 -1.29
CA TRP A 114 5.06 -5.08 -1.14
C TRP A 114 4.77 -5.42 0.31
N ARG A 115 5.79 -5.70 1.13
CA ARG A 115 5.63 -5.91 2.57
C ARG A 115 5.01 -4.69 3.23
N ARG A 116 5.55 -3.51 2.97
CA ARG A 116 5.01 -2.25 3.48
C ARG A 116 3.56 -2.04 3.07
N THR A 117 3.22 -2.29 1.82
CA THR A 117 1.84 -2.13 1.33
C THR A 117 0.85 -2.99 2.12
N TRP A 118 1.18 -4.26 2.38
CA TRP A 118 0.32 -5.13 3.18
C TRP A 118 0.14 -4.61 4.62
N TRP A 119 1.23 -4.28 5.28
CA TRP A 119 1.17 -3.82 6.67
C TRP A 119 0.57 -2.42 6.81
N GLU A 120 0.72 -1.56 5.81
CA GLU A 120 0.04 -0.26 5.77
C GLU A 120 -1.47 -0.41 5.60
N LEU A 121 -1.96 -1.34 4.79
CA LEU A 121 -3.39 -1.64 4.72
C LEU A 121 -3.94 -2.00 6.10
N TYR A 122 -3.22 -2.82 6.85
CA TYR A 122 -3.58 -3.21 8.21
C TYR A 122 -3.57 -2.03 9.18
N ALA A 123 -2.52 -1.20 9.13
CA ALA A 123 -2.38 -0.03 10.00
C ALA A 123 -3.44 1.03 9.72
N VAL A 124 -3.69 1.34 8.43
CA VAL A 124 -4.68 2.34 8.00
C VAL A 124 -6.11 1.89 8.36
N GLU A 125 -6.45 0.61 8.18
CA GLU A 125 -7.75 0.09 8.64
C GLU A 125 -7.95 0.35 10.13
N ARG A 126 -6.95 0.06 10.94
CA ARG A 126 -7.00 0.29 12.39
C ARG A 126 -7.13 1.76 12.76
N MET A 127 -6.38 2.60 12.06
CA MET A 127 -6.41 4.04 12.29
C MET A 127 -7.79 4.61 11.95
N ILE A 128 -8.33 4.34 10.77
CA ILE A 128 -9.63 4.85 10.34
C ILE A 128 -10.74 4.28 11.21
N ALA A 129 -10.74 2.97 11.48
CA ALA A 129 -11.75 2.35 12.33
C ALA A 129 -11.69 2.86 13.78
N GLY A 130 -10.50 3.08 14.33
CA GLY A 130 -10.29 3.62 15.68
C GLY A 130 -10.78 5.05 15.82
N VAL A 131 -10.47 5.92 14.86
CA VAL A 131 -10.88 7.33 14.86
C VAL A 131 -12.40 7.45 14.68
N HIS A 132 -12.99 6.70 13.76
CA HIS A 132 -14.40 6.85 13.41
C HIS A 132 -15.35 5.90 14.13
N ARG A 133 -14.81 5.02 15.00
CA ARG A 133 -15.56 4.02 15.76
C ARG A 133 -16.49 3.17 14.86
N LYS A 134 -16.11 2.96 13.62
CA LYS A 134 -16.83 2.18 12.62
C LYS A 134 -16.01 0.98 12.22
N SER A 135 -16.69 -0.17 12.09
CA SER A 135 -16.24 -1.38 11.39
C SER A 135 -15.52 -2.46 12.20
N PRO A 136 -15.82 -3.71 11.90
CA PRO A 136 -14.97 -4.83 12.30
C PRO A 136 -13.63 -4.74 11.57
N PHE A 137 -12.56 -5.09 12.26
CA PHE A 137 -11.21 -5.19 11.67
C PHE A 137 -11.13 -6.43 10.78
N ARG A 138 -11.38 -6.28 9.50
CA ARG A 138 -11.44 -7.38 8.52
C ARG A 138 -10.12 -8.14 8.40
N MET A 139 -9.01 -7.40 8.43
CA MET A 139 -7.69 -8.00 8.27
C MET A 139 -7.23 -8.82 9.48
N ASN A 140 -7.87 -8.69 10.65
CA ASN A 140 -7.55 -9.51 11.83
C ASN A 140 -7.85 -11.00 11.65
N GLU A 141 -8.78 -11.34 10.78
CA GLU A 141 -9.19 -12.72 10.54
C GLU A 141 -8.32 -13.40 9.49
N THR A 142 -7.44 -12.63 8.83
CA THR A 142 -6.57 -13.14 7.78
C THR A 142 -5.26 -13.63 8.37
N ALA A 143 -4.99 -14.93 8.26
CA ALA A 143 -3.67 -15.46 8.55
C ALA A 143 -2.68 -14.95 7.49
N ALA A 144 -1.62 -14.27 7.92
CA ALA A 144 -0.59 -13.74 7.05
C ALA A 144 0.78 -14.31 7.46
N ASP A 145 1.58 -14.71 6.49
CA ASP A 145 2.95 -15.17 6.68
C ASP A 145 3.98 -14.24 6.02
N VAL A 146 3.50 -13.10 5.51
CA VAL A 146 4.39 -12.05 4.98
C VAL A 146 5.22 -11.44 6.10
N ALA A 147 6.54 -11.32 5.88
CA ALA A 147 7.46 -10.75 6.85
C ALA A 147 7.11 -9.29 7.21
N LEU A 148 7.49 -8.87 8.41
CA LEU A 148 7.40 -7.46 8.79
C LEU A 148 8.31 -6.60 7.91
N PRO A 149 7.96 -5.32 7.70
CA PRO A 149 8.84 -4.37 7.04
C PRO A 149 10.17 -4.20 7.79
N CYS A 150 11.22 -3.95 7.04
CA CYS A 150 12.50 -3.60 7.62
C CYS A 150 12.51 -2.15 8.16
N GLU A 151 13.52 -1.84 8.97
CA GLU A 151 13.76 -0.47 9.44
C GLU A 151 14.03 0.48 8.27
N GLU A 152 13.64 1.75 8.39
CA GLU A 152 13.85 2.74 7.33
C GLU A 152 15.31 2.90 6.92
N LYS A 153 16.23 2.79 7.89
CA LYS A 153 17.68 2.86 7.62
C LYS A 153 18.14 1.74 6.69
N GLU A 154 17.57 0.54 6.84
CA GLU A 154 17.87 -0.61 6.00
C GLU A 154 17.26 -0.44 4.61
N TYR A 155 16.04 0.09 4.53
CA TYR A 155 15.36 0.36 3.27
C TYR A 155 16.07 1.41 2.42
N PHE A 156 16.64 2.43 3.06
CA PHE A 156 17.40 3.48 2.37
C PHE A 156 18.91 3.18 2.28
N SER A 157 19.44 2.23 3.06
CA SER A 157 20.80 1.74 2.91
C SER A 157 20.87 0.80 1.71
N GLU A 158 21.96 0.91 0.93
CA GLU A 158 22.19 0.08 -0.26
C GLU A 158 22.55 -1.38 0.07
N VAL A 159 22.55 -1.74 1.34
CA VAL A 159 22.80 -3.10 1.81
C VAL A 159 21.49 -3.86 1.67
N SER A 160 21.50 -4.94 0.90
CA SER A 160 20.38 -5.89 0.90
C SER A 160 20.11 -6.30 2.35
N PRO A 161 18.93 -5.98 2.90
CA PRO A 161 18.66 -6.38 4.26
C PRO A 161 18.67 -7.92 4.30
N GLU A 162 19.52 -8.51 5.15
CA GLU A 162 19.35 -9.87 5.59
C GLU A 162 18.10 -9.84 6.48
N PHE A 163 16.94 -10.15 5.90
CA PHE A 163 15.68 -10.16 6.65
C PHE A 163 15.74 -11.30 7.67
N PRO A 164 15.63 -11.00 8.96
CA PRO A 164 15.42 -12.06 9.92
C PRO A 164 14.09 -12.74 9.57
N VAL A 165 14.14 -14.03 9.32
CA VAL A 165 12.94 -14.86 9.20
C VAL A 165 12.35 -14.92 10.61
N TYR A 166 11.42 -14.03 10.92
CA TYR A 166 10.62 -14.15 12.12
C TYR A 166 9.65 -15.32 11.89
N GLU A 167 9.87 -16.38 12.66
CA GLU A 167 8.89 -17.45 12.79
C GLU A 167 7.53 -16.80 13.10
N SER A 168 6.52 -17.21 12.36
CA SER A 168 5.15 -16.71 12.43
C SER A 168 4.73 -16.37 13.85
N LEU A 169 4.48 -15.11 14.13
CA LEU A 169 3.75 -14.68 15.31
C LEU A 169 2.31 -15.20 15.18
N THR A 170 2.12 -16.46 15.49
CA THR A 170 0.79 -16.95 15.82
C THR A 170 0.36 -16.21 17.08
N LEU A 171 -0.49 -15.21 16.91
CA LEU A 171 -1.24 -14.63 18.02
C LEU A 171 -2.16 -15.72 18.59
N THR A 172 -1.60 -16.62 19.37
CA THR A 172 -2.37 -17.52 20.21
C THR A 172 -3.17 -16.65 21.18
N ARG A 173 -4.47 -16.56 20.95
CA ARG A 173 -5.40 -16.15 22.00
C ARG A 173 -5.13 -17.06 23.19
N GLN A 174 -4.62 -16.51 24.26
CA GLN A 174 -4.76 -17.17 25.57
C GLN A 174 -6.20 -17.03 26.05
N PRO A 175 -6.74 -18.07 26.69
CA PRO A 175 -8.14 -18.13 27.15
C PRO A 175 -8.48 -17.10 28.21
#